data_3a2818e72cf3773c904fdafe5a93260a
#
_entry.id   3a2818e72cf3773c904fdafe5a93260a
#
_cell.length_a   1.000
_cell.length_b   1.000
_cell.length_c   1.000
_cell.angle_alpha   90.00
_cell.angle_beta   90.00
_cell.angle_gamma   90.00
#
_symmetry.space_group_name_H-M   'P 1'
#
loop_
_entity.id
_entity.type
_entity.pdbx_description
1 polymer ?
#
loop_
_entity_poly.entity_id
_entity_poly.type
_entity_poly.pdbx_seq_one_letter_code
_entity_poly.pdbx_strand_id
1 'polypeptide(L)'
;MSRARERLTDGLYGLGWGTVKKLPEPVAVGLGRRIADTAWKRRGKGVLRLESNLARVVPDASPERLAELSRAGMRSYMRYWMESFRLPAWSRERVSGGFDPKDLHHLTDGLASGRGVVLALPHLANWDLAGVWVTRALGVPFTTVAERLKPETLYDRFVAYRESLGMEVLPHTGGAAFGTLARRLRSGGLVCLVADRDLSSSGVEVDFFGEKARMPAGPALLAQQTGALLLPVTLWYDDTPVMKGRVHPPVGVPESGSRAERTSVMTQELADAFAGGIAEHPEDWHMLQRLWLKDLEPGRTAPRRTGTGPGTRPETGTM
;
A
#
# COMPACT_ATOMS: atom_id res chain seq x y z
N MET A 1 19.76 15.13 -1.24
CA MET A 1 18.85 16.31 -1.47
C MET A 1 19.43 17.47 -0.70
N SER A 2 19.28 18.76 -1.16
CA SER A 2 19.79 19.90 -0.40
C SER A 2 18.91 20.15 0.83
N ARG A 3 19.48 20.62 1.94
CA ARG A 3 18.77 20.99 3.19
C ARG A 3 17.59 21.94 2.95
N ALA A 4 17.70 22.81 1.94
CA ALA A 4 16.64 23.74 1.54
C ALA A 4 15.43 23.00 0.95
N ARG A 5 15.65 21.97 0.14
CA ARG A 5 14.61 21.13 -0.45
C ARG A 5 13.89 20.28 0.60
N GLU A 6 14.62 19.80 1.58
CA GLU A 6 14.07 19.06 2.73
C GLU A 6 13.16 19.94 3.59
N ARG A 7 13.60 21.15 3.93
CA ARG A 7 12.80 22.13 4.67
C ARG A 7 11.53 22.56 3.89
N LEU A 8 11.64 22.73 2.58
CA LEU A 8 10.50 23.07 1.74
C LEU A 8 9.48 21.91 1.72
N THR A 9 9.96 20.68 1.56
CA THR A 9 9.10 19.49 1.59
C THR A 9 8.39 19.37 2.94
N ASP A 10 9.12 19.47 4.05
CA ASP A 10 8.56 19.43 5.39
C ASP A 10 7.54 20.55 5.64
N GLY A 11 7.84 21.78 5.21
CA GLY A 11 6.92 22.92 5.29
C GLY A 11 5.63 22.71 4.50
N LEU A 12 5.73 22.19 3.28
CA LEU A 12 4.57 21.88 2.43
C LEU A 12 3.68 20.77 3.03
N TYR A 13 4.28 19.72 3.59
CA TYR A 13 3.53 18.69 4.30
C TYR A 13 2.85 19.27 5.55
N GLY A 14 3.55 20.05 6.37
CA GLY A 14 2.99 20.67 7.58
C GLY A 14 1.84 21.63 7.28
N LEU A 15 1.98 22.47 6.23
CA LEU A 15 0.92 23.39 5.78
C LEU A 15 -0.27 22.61 5.20
N GLY A 16 -0.01 21.61 4.36
CA GLY A 16 -1.05 20.75 3.78
C GLY A 16 -1.86 20.07 4.88
N TRP A 17 -1.18 19.48 5.86
CA TRP A 17 -1.82 18.82 7.01
C TRP A 17 -2.66 19.77 7.85
N GLY A 18 -2.11 20.96 8.17
CA GLY A 18 -2.81 21.96 8.97
C GLY A 18 -4.05 22.55 8.28
N THR A 19 -4.01 22.68 6.97
CA THR A 19 -5.07 23.28 6.16
C THR A 19 -6.15 22.27 5.79
N VAL A 20 -5.77 21.09 5.27
CA VAL A 20 -6.72 20.09 4.75
C VAL A 20 -7.68 19.59 5.82
N LYS A 21 -7.21 19.40 7.06
CA LYS A 21 -8.06 18.95 8.17
C LYS A 21 -9.20 19.93 8.53
N LYS A 22 -9.05 21.21 8.18
CA LYS A 22 -10.04 22.27 8.45
C LYS A 22 -11.02 22.50 7.30
N LEU A 23 -10.73 21.97 6.11
CA LEU A 23 -11.60 22.15 4.95
C LEU A 23 -12.90 21.35 5.11
N PRO A 24 -14.05 21.86 4.65
CA PRO A 24 -15.24 21.05 4.44
C PRO A 24 -14.91 19.87 3.53
N GLU A 25 -15.53 18.72 3.79
CA GLU A 25 -15.19 17.49 3.07
C GLU A 25 -15.35 17.57 1.55
N PRO A 26 -16.45 18.13 1.00
CA PRO A 26 -16.59 18.25 -0.45
C PRO A 26 -15.47 19.08 -1.08
N VAL A 27 -14.99 20.12 -0.36
CA VAL A 27 -13.88 20.97 -0.79
C VAL A 27 -12.57 20.20 -0.79
N ALA A 28 -12.27 19.43 0.27
CA ALA A 28 -11.08 18.60 0.36
C ALA A 28 -11.07 17.53 -0.75
N VAL A 29 -12.19 16.85 -0.97
CA VAL A 29 -12.36 15.85 -2.05
C VAL A 29 -12.17 16.49 -3.42
N GLY A 30 -12.82 17.64 -3.69
CA GLY A 30 -12.69 18.37 -4.96
C GLY A 30 -11.25 18.84 -5.21
N LEU A 31 -10.57 19.33 -4.18
CA LEU A 31 -9.17 19.73 -4.25
C LEU A 31 -8.27 18.52 -4.55
N GLY A 32 -8.47 17.42 -3.83
CA GLY A 32 -7.72 16.17 -4.05
C GLY A 32 -7.86 15.66 -5.48
N ARG A 33 -9.08 15.63 -6.02
CA ARG A 33 -9.33 15.24 -7.43
C ARG A 33 -8.62 16.15 -8.43
N ARG A 34 -8.63 17.47 -8.23
CA ARG A 34 -7.92 18.42 -9.10
C ARG A 34 -6.41 18.24 -9.05
N ILE A 35 -5.85 18.01 -7.86
CA ILE A 35 -4.41 17.72 -7.69
C ILE A 35 -4.06 16.43 -8.41
N ALA A 36 -4.84 15.35 -8.21
CA ALA A 36 -4.65 14.06 -8.87
C ALA A 36 -4.67 14.18 -10.39
N ASP A 37 -5.69 14.82 -10.96
CA ASP A 37 -5.84 15.03 -12.40
C ASP A 37 -4.69 15.87 -12.98
N THR A 38 -4.23 16.88 -12.25
CA THR A 38 -3.09 17.72 -12.66
C THR A 38 -1.78 16.91 -12.65
N ALA A 39 -1.55 16.11 -11.59
CA ALA A 39 -0.39 15.25 -11.48
C ALA A 39 -0.39 14.19 -12.58
N TRP A 40 -1.54 13.57 -12.86
CA TRP A 40 -1.71 12.59 -13.92
C TRP A 40 -1.41 13.18 -15.31
N LYS A 41 -1.96 14.37 -15.63
CA LYS A 41 -1.70 15.09 -16.89
C LYS A 41 -0.21 15.41 -17.09
N ARG A 42 0.52 15.71 -16.02
CA ARG A 42 1.96 15.99 -16.08
C ARG A 42 2.82 14.76 -16.36
N ARG A 43 2.24 13.55 -16.29
CA ARG A 43 2.92 12.27 -16.60
C ARG A 43 4.29 12.12 -15.96
N GLY A 44 4.40 12.52 -14.69
CA GLY A 44 5.62 12.38 -13.90
C GLY A 44 6.00 10.90 -13.71
N LYS A 45 7.22 10.66 -13.20
CA LYS A 45 7.76 9.29 -13.02
C LYS A 45 6.84 8.37 -12.21
N GLY A 46 6.12 8.89 -11.22
CA GLY A 46 5.16 8.11 -10.42
C GLY A 46 3.98 7.62 -11.26
N VAL A 47 3.39 8.50 -12.08
CA VAL A 47 2.27 8.14 -12.98
C VAL A 47 2.69 7.10 -14.00
N LEU A 48 3.87 7.26 -14.63
CA LEU A 48 4.38 6.30 -15.61
C LEU A 48 4.65 4.93 -14.98
N ARG A 49 5.09 4.91 -13.72
CA ARG A 49 5.28 3.65 -12.97
C ARG A 49 3.94 3.01 -12.62
N LEU A 50 2.97 3.80 -12.16
CA LEU A 50 1.62 3.30 -11.89
C LEU A 50 1.02 2.66 -13.17
N GLU A 51 1.10 3.32 -14.31
CA GLU A 51 0.65 2.75 -15.59
C GLU A 51 1.38 1.46 -15.94
N SER A 52 2.71 1.42 -15.79
CA SER A 52 3.50 0.22 -16.04
C SER A 52 3.13 -0.93 -15.11
N ASN A 53 2.81 -0.63 -13.85
CA ASN A 53 2.38 -1.63 -12.89
C ASN A 53 0.97 -2.13 -13.22
N LEU A 54 0.03 -1.21 -13.50
CA LEU A 54 -1.34 -1.55 -13.87
C LEU A 54 -1.43 -2.35 -15.17
N ALA A 55 -0.55 -2.11 -16.14
CA ALA A 55 -0.49 -2.88 -17.39
C ALA A 55 -0.18 -4.38 -17.15
N ARG A 56 0.44 -4.74 -16.02
CA ARG A 56 0.66 -6.14 -15.64
C ARG A 56 -0.56 -6.73 -14.92
N VAL A 57 -1.29 -5.91 -14.17
CA VAL A 57 -2.52 -6.31 -13.50
C VAL A 57 -3.65 -6.57 -14.50
N VAL A 58 -3.72 -5.75 -15.55
CA VAL A 58 -4.76 -5.81 -16.59
C VAL A 58 -4.12 -5.90 -17.98
N PRO A 59 -3.46 -7.03 -18.33
CA PRO A 59 -2.64 -7.15 -19.53
C PRO A 59 -3.44 -6.95 -20.84
N ASP A 60 -4.73 -7.26 -20.82
CA ASP A 60 -5.62 -7.15 -21.99
C ASP A 60 -6.29 -5.76 -22.11
N ALA A 61 -5.99 -4.82 -21.22
CA ALA A 61 -6.57 -3.49 -21.26
C ALA A 61 -6.06 -2.69 -22.46
N SER A 62 -6.98 -2.02 -23.17
CA SER A 62 -6.60 -1.07 -24.22
C SER A 62 -5.78 0.10 -23.62
N PRO A 63 -5.00 0.84 -24.45
CA PRO A 63 -4.30 2.03 -23.99
C PRO A 63 -5.21 3.07 -23.33
N GLU A 64 -6.43 3.23 -23.84
CA GLU A 64 -7.46 4.12 -23.31
C GLU A 64 -7.91 3.66 -21.91
N ARG A 65 -8.22 2.36 -21.78
CA ARG A 65 -8.62 1.77 -20.50
C ARG A 65 -7.50 1.88 -19.46
N LEU A 66 -6.25 1.65 -19.84
CA LEU A 66 -5.10 1.81 -18.96
C LEU A 66 -4.93 3.27 -18.52
N ALA A 67 -5.14 4.22 -19.42
CA ALA A 67 -5.11 5.64 -19.10
C ALA A 67 -6.23 6.04 -18.11
N GLU A 68 -7.45 5.50 -18.28
CA GLU A 68 -8.55 5.67 -17.33
C GLU A 68 -8.21 5.12 -15.95
N LEU A 69 -7.72 3.87 -15.89
CA LEU A 69 -7.31 3.21 -14.65
C LEU A 69 -6.20 3.98 -13.93
N SER A 70 -5.17 4.42 -14.64
CA SER A 70 -4.09 5.18 -14.02
C SER A 70 -4.55 6.54 -13.50
N ARG A 71 -5.52 7.17 -14.18
CA ARG A 71 -6.17 8.40 -13.69
C ARG A 71 -7.00 8.15 -12.44
N ALA A 72 -7.79 7.06 -12.44
CA ALA A 72 -8.55 6.64 -11.28
C ALA A 72 -7.61 6.31 -10.11
N GLY A 73 -6.51 5.60 -10.37
CA GLY A 73 -5.48 5.29 -9.38
C GLY A 73 -4.84 6.52 -8.75
N MET A 74 -4.55 7.55 -9.54
CA MET A 74 -4.06 8.83 -9.00
C MET A 74 -5.11 9.53 -8.13
N ARG A 75 -6.40 9.41 -8.46
CA ARG A 75 -7.49 9.96 -7.66
C ARG A 75 -7.69 9.19 -6.36
N SER A 76 -7.62 7.85 -6.40
CA SER A 76 -7.65 6.98 -5.22
C SER A 76 -6.47 7.27 -4.29
N TYR A 77 -5.24 7.38 -4.84
CA TYR A 77 -4.05 7.75 -4.07
C TYR A 77 -4.20 9.13 -3.40
N MET A 78 -4.79 10.10 -4.07
CA MET A 78 -5.01 11.41 -3.48
C MET A 78 -6.15 11.39 -2.46
N ARG A 79 -7.19 10.53 -2.64
CA ARG A 79 -8.22 10.29 -1.63
C ARG A 79 -7.60 9.76 -0.34
N TYR A 80 -6.72 8.75 -0.42
CA TYR A 80 -5.96 8.26 0.72
C TYR A 80 -5.29 9.41 1.51
N TRP A 81 -4.55 10.29 0.83
CA TRP A 81 -3.87 11.41 1.49
C TRP A 81 -4.85 12.41 2.13
N MET A 82 -5.91 12.79 1.42
CA MET A 82 -6.91 13.73 1.94
C MET A 82 -7.62 13.17 3.18
N GLU A 83 -7.97 11.90 3.16
CA GLU A 83 -8.57 11.21 4.30
C GLU A 83 -7.57 11.08 5.46
N SER A 84 -6.35 10.59 5.21
CA SER A 84 -5.31 10.42 6.24
C SER A 84 -5.01 11.73 6.96
N PHE A 85 -4.94 12.88 6.28
CA PHE A 85 -4.76 14.17 6.92
C PHE A 85 -5.94 14.55 7.83
N ARG A 86 -7.13 14.03 7.60
CA ARG A 86 -8.37 14.34 8.33
C ARG A 86 -8.71 13.33 9.42
N LEU A 87 -8.18 12.09 9.36
CA LEU A 87 -8.45 11.02 10.31
C LEU A 87 -8.33 11.43 11.79
N PRO A 88 -7.35 12.23 12.23
CA PRO A 88 -7.26 12.64 13.63
C PRO A 88 -8.48 13.44 14.12
N ALA A 89 -9.19 14.12 13.22
CA ALA A 89 -10.38 14.91 13.53
C ALA A 89 -11.70 14.12 13.37
N TRP A 90 -11.65 12.86 12.92
CA TRP A 90 -12.86 12.06 12.76
C TRP A 90 -13.35 11.53 14.11
N SER A 91 -14.66 11.63 14.35
CA SER A 91 -15.29 11.03 15.52
C SER A 91 -15.24 9.49 15.44
N ARG A 92 -15.48 8.83 16.58
CA ARG A 92 -15.52 7.36 16.64
C ARG A 92 -16.64 6.81 15.75
N GLU A 93 -17.79 7.45 15.73
CA GLU A 93 -18.95 7.07 14.91
C GLU A 93 -18.61 7.17 13.42
N ARG A 94 -17.92 8.24 13.01
CA ARG A 94 -17.47 8.40 11.63
C ARG A 94 -16.46 7.33 11.21
N VAL A 95 -15.52 7.00 12.09
CA VAL A 95 -14.55 5.92 11.84
C VAL A 95 -15.27 4.59 11.73
N SER A 96 -16.19 4.28 12.66
CA SER A 96 -16.96 3.02 12.67
C SER A 96 -17.82 2.87 11.42
N GLY A 97 -18.50 3.93 10.98
CA GLY A 97 -19.32 3.91 9.78
C GLY A 97 -18.54 4.13 8.46
N GLY A 98 -17.26 4.45 8.54
CA GLY A 98 -16.41 4.75 7.37
C GLY A 98 -15.70 3.54 6.77
N PHE A 99 -15.76 2.38 7.41
CA PHE A 99 -15.13 1.14 6.95
C PHE A 99 -16.02 -0.07 7.24
N ASP A 100 -16.18 -0.92 6.24
CA ASP A 100 -17.01 -2.15 6.27
C ASP A 100 -16.14 -3.36 5.90
N PRO A 101 -15.51 -4.04 6.89
CA PRO A 101 -14.70 -5.23 6.64
C PRO A 101 -15.58 -6.48 6.48
N LYS A 102 -15.35 -7.23 5.40
CA LYS A 102 -15.90 -8.58 5.18
C LYS A 102 -15.02 -9.62 5.85
N ASP A 103 -15.63 -10.74 6.19
CA ASP A 103 -14.97 -11.93 6.75
C ASP A 103 -14.13 -11.63 8.02
N LEU A 104 -14.60 -10.64 8.81
CA LEU A 104 -13.93 -10.15 10.02
C LEU A 104 -13.72 -11.26 11.07
N HIS A 105 -14.52 -12.34 11.01
CA HIS A 105 -14.40 -13.49 11.91
C HIS A 105 -13.00 -14.11 11.90
N HIS A 106 -12.29 -14.11 10.77
CA HIS A 106 -10.90 -14.60 10.74
C HIS A 106 -9.98 -13.84 11.71
N LEU A 107 -10.17 -12.52 11.81
CA LEU A 107 -9.42 -11.69 12.77
C LEU A 107 -9.90 -11.90 14.20
N THR A 108 -11.22 -11.82 14.44
CA THR A 108 -11.79 -11.90 15.80
C THR A 108 -11.55 -13.26 16.44
N ASP A 109 -11.74 -14.35 15.69
CA ASP A 109 -11.49 -15.72 16.17
C ASP A 109 -9.99 -15.95 16.37
N GLY A 110 -9.16 -15.41 15.46
CA GLY A 110 -7.70 -15.44 15.60
C GLY A 110 -7.23 -14.79 16.88
N LEU A 111 -7.72 -13.61 17.22
CA LEU A 111 -7.41 -12.91 18.47
C LEU A 111 -7.95 -13.65 19.69
N ALA A 112 -9.19 -14.16 19.63
CA ALA A 112 -9.81 -14.94 20.70
C ALA A 112 -9.04 -16.25 20.98
N SER A 113 -8.36 -16.81 19.99
CA SER A 113 -7.52 -18.02 20.18
C SER A 113 -6.27 -17.77 21.04
N GLY A 114 -5.89 -16.53 21.28
CA GLY A 114 -4.68 -16.16 22.04
C GLY A 114 -3.36 -16.41 21.30
N ARG A 115 -3.39 -16.89 20.04
CA ARG A 115 -2.18 -17.20 19.25
C ARG A 115 -1.43 -15.97 18.74
N GLY A 116 -2.06 -14.80 18.80
CA GLY A 116 -1.59 -13.60 18.11
C GLY A 116 -1.91 -13.62 16.60
N VAL A 117 -1.97 -12.43 16.02
CA VAL A 117 -2.35 -12.28 14.60
C VAL A 117 -1.40 -11.31 13.90
N VAL A 118 -0.93 -11.70 12.71
CA VAL A 118 -0.27 -10.83 11.75
C VAL A 118 -1.27 -10.51 10.63
N LEU A 119 -1.69 -9.26 10.49
CA LEU A 119 -2.39 -8.79 9.30
C LEU A 119 -1.36 -8.30 8.30
N ALA A 120 -1.33 -8.90 7.12
CA ALA A 120 -0.50 -8.47 6.01
C ALA A 120 -1.39 -7.88 4.90
N LEU A 121 -1.04 -6.68 4.40
CA LEU A 121 -1.85 -5.96 3.44
C LEU A 121 -0.99 -5.29 2.36
N PRO A 122 -1.51 -5.13 1.14
CA PRO A 122 -0.84 -4.35 0.11
C PRO A 122 -1.16 -2.86 0.27
N HIS A 123 -0.49 -2.00 -0.50
CA HIS A 123 -0.79 -0.56 -0.56
C HIS A 123 -2.12 -0.29 -1.31
N LEU A 124 -3.21 -0.85 -0.80
CA LEU A 124 -4.57 -0.68 -1.33
C LEU A 124 -5.38 0.31 -0.52
N ALA A 125 -6.12 1.18 -1.18
CA ALA A 125 -7.07 2.15 -0.60
C ALA A 125 -6.50 2.89 0.62
N ASN A 126 -7.15 2.86 1.79
CA ASN A 126 -6.70 3.60 2.98
C ASN A 126 -6.41 2.66 4.16
N TRP A 127 -5.20 2.13 4.21
CA TRP A 127 -4.74 1.26 5.31
C TRP A 127 -4.63 2.01 6.66
N ASP A 128 -4.45 3.34 6.67
CA ASP A 128 -4.48 4.12 7.92
C ASP A 128 -5.91 4.21 8.48
N LEU A 129 -6.94 4.35 7.64
CA LEU A 129 -8.35 4.29 8.06
C LEU A 129 -8.68 2.90 8.61
N ALA A 130 -8.28 1.83 7.93
CA ALA A 130 -8.48 0.46 8.43
C ALA A 130 -7.80 0.27 9.80
N GLY A 131 -6.57 0.78 9.98
CA GLY A 131 -5.87 0.76 11.26
C GLY A 131 -6.59 1.54 12.36
N VAL A 132 -7.07 2.75 12.06
CA VAL A 132 -7.86 3.55 13.02
C VAL A 132 -9.18 2.86 13.37
N TRP A 133 -9.80 2.20 12.41
CA TRP A 133 -11.00 1.40 12.66
C TRP A 133 -10.73 0.26 13.64
N VAL A 134 -9.62 -0.47 13.46
CA VAL A 134 -9.20 -1.53 14.39
C VAL A 134 -8.99 -0.99 15.79
N THR A 135 -8.32 0.16 15.95
CA THR A 135 -8.05 0.72 17.28
C THR A 135 -9.28 1.36 17.92
N ARG A 136 -10.10 2.10 17.17
CA ARG A 136 -11.20 2.90 17.74
C ARG A 136 -12.56 2.22 17.68
N ALA A 137 -12.86 1.47 16.62
CA ALA A 137 -14.15 0.79 16.46
C ALA A 137 -14.12 -0.61 17.09
N LEU A 138 -13.10 -1.43 16.72
CA LEU A 138 -12.95 -2.77 17.28
C LEU A 138 -12.32 -2.75 18.69
N GLY A 139 -11.60 -1.69 19.06
CA GLY A 139 -10.98 -1.54 20.36
C GLY A 139 -9.71 -2.37 20.57
N VAL A 140 -9.07 -2.82 19.50
CA VAL A 140 -7.89 -3.68 19.54
C VAL A 140 -6.63 -2.85 19.24
N PRO A 141 -5.69 -2.69 20.20
CA PRO A 141 -4.41 -2.07 19.91
C PRO A 141 -3.56 -2.97 19.02
N PHE A 142 -2.73 -2.38 18.17
CA PHE A 142 -1.81 -3.13 17.33
C PHE A 142 -0.46 -2.43 17.18
N THR A 143 0.55 -3.23 16.81
CA THR A 143 1.90 -2.74 16.51
C THR A 143 2.15 -2.80 15.01
N THR A 144 2.78 -1.76 14.47
CA THR A 144 3.21 -1.69 13.06
C THR A 144 4.65 -1.23 12.96
N VAL A 145 5.21 -1.28 11.75
CA VAL A 145 6.52 -0.70 11.45
C VAL A 145 6.38 0.43 10.45
N ALA A 146 7.23 1.44 10.56
CA ALA A 146 7.32 2.51 9.58
C ALA A 146 8.72 2.57 8.96
N GLU A 147 8.77 2.71 7.63
CA GLU A 147 10.02 2.96 6.92
C GLU A 147 10.56 4.34 7.30
N ARG A 148 11.87 4.42 7.53
CA ARG A 148 12.53 5.68 7.91
C ARG A 148 12.58 6.62 6.72
N LEU A 149 11.62 7.54 6.67
CA LEU A 149 11.53 8.56 5.62
C LEU A 149 12.60 9.63 5.79
N LYS A 150 12.99 10.25 4.69
CA LYS A 150 13.85 11.45 4.71
C LYS A 150 13.03 12.65 4.21
N PRO A 151 13.11 13.84 4.88
CA PRO A 151 13.87 14.13 6.09
C PRO A 151 13.30 13.43 7.35
N GLU A 152 14.11 13.30 8.40
CA GLU A 152 13.73 12.63 9.65
C GLU A 152 12.54 13.30 10.33
N THR A 153 12.42 14.61 10.22
CA THR A 153 11.26 15.38 10.71
C THR A 153 9.94 14.92 10.08
N LEU A 154 9.95 14.47 8.83
CA LEU A 154 8.78 13.90 8.18
C LEU A 154 8.44 12.51 8.77
N TYR A 155 9.46 11.68 9.02
CA TYR A 155 9.29 10.40 9.70
C TYR A 155 8.68 10.59 11.10
N ASP A 156 9.25 11.48 11.92
CA ASP A 156 8.75 11.76 13.27
C ASP A 156 7.29 12.23 13.26
N ARG A 157 6.90 13.06 12.28
CA ARG A 157 5.50 13.48 12.09
C ARG A 157 4.57 12.31 11.76
N PHE A 158 5.00 11.38 10.90
CA PHE A 158 4.20 10.21 10.57
C PHE A 158 4.08 9.25 11.76
N VAL A 159 5.15 9.05 12.53
CA VAL A 159 5.10 8.25 13.76
C VAL A 159 4.13 8.89 14.75
N ALA A 160 4.32 10.18 15.10
CA ALA A 160 3.44 10.89 16.03
C ALA A 160 1.98 10.91 15.56
N TYR A 161 1.75 11.02 14.24
CA TYR A 161 0.42 10.93 13.65
C TYR A 161 -0.23 9.58 13.93
N ARG A 162 0.44 8.46 13.61
CA ARG A 162 -0.09 7.10 13.82
C ARG A 162 -0.25 6.77 15.31
N GLU A 163 0.67 7.21 16.16
CA GLU A 163 0.55 7.08 17.60
C GLU A 163 -0.66 7.84 18.15
N SER A 164 -0.97 9.04 17.61
CA SER A 164 -2.18 9.79 17.98
C SER A 164 -3.48 9.08 17.57
N LEU A 165 -3.39 8.14 16.67
CA LEU A 165 -4.49 7.28 16.22
C LEU A 165 -4.60 5.96 17.00
N GLY A 166 -3.71 5.73 17.99
CA GLY A 166 -3.72 4.55 18.85
C GLY A 166 -2.89 3.37 18.35
N MET A 167 -2.00 3.59 17.37
CA MET A 167 -1.09 2.57 16.83
C MET A 167 0.25 2.62 17.58
N GLU A 168 0.86 1.47 17.88
CA GLU A 168 2.27 1.39 18.28
C GLU A 168 3.13 1.31 17.02
N VAL A 169 4.02 2.28 16.81
CA VAL A 169 4.85 2.37 15.60
C VAL A 169 6.31 2.12 15.94
N LEU A 170 6.89 1.08 15.34
CA LEU A 170 8.31 0.75 15.49
C LEU A 170 9.10 1.19 14.24
N PRO A 171 10.38 1.61 14.39
CA PRO A 171 11.22 1.89 13.23
C PRO A 171 11.54 0.58 12.49
N HIS A 172 11.43 0.60 11.16
CA HIS A 172 11.75 -0.56 10.32
C HIS A 172 13.23 -1.00 10.39
N THR A 173 14.13 -0.08 10.73
CA THR A 173 15.58 -0.35 10.80
C THR A 173 16.02 -0.69 12.22
N GLY A 174 16.99 -1.61 12.34
CA GLY A 174 17.69 -1.85 13.61
C GLY A 174 17.34 -3.14 14.35
N GLY A 175 17.00 -4.25 13.66
CA GLY A 175 16.90 -5.62 14.26
C GLY A 175 15.98 -5.79 15.48
N ALA A 176 15.89 -4.76 16.33
CA ALA A 176 15.07 -4.76 17.54
C ALA A 176 13.55 -4.80 17.28
N ALA A 177 13.12 -4.26 16.13
CA ALA A 177 11.70 -4.23 15.74
C ALA A 177 11.13 -5.65 15.64
N PHE A 178 11.82 -6.56 14.92
CA PHE A 178 11.38 -7.94 14.75
C PHE A 178 11.18 -8.65 16.10
N GLY A 179 12.14 -8.51 17.04
CA GLY A 179 12.03 -9.08 18.38
C GLY A 179 10.85 -8.52 19.17
N THR A 180 10.55 -7.23 19.02
CA THR A 180 9.41 -6.59 19.67
C THR A 180 8.09 -7.08 19.07
N LEU A 181 7.97 -7.14 17.74
CA LEU A 181 6.80 -7.71 17.06
C LEU A 181 6.55 -9.15 17.49
N ALA A 182 7.60 -9.99 17.55
CA ALA A 182 7.47 -11.37 17.97
C ALA A 182 7.00 -11.48 19.45
N ARG A 183 7.44 -10.59 20.34
CA ARG A 183 6.93 -10.56 21.74
C ARG A 183 5.46 -10.18 21.79
N ARG A 184 5.03 -9.16 21.02
CA ARG A 184 3.62 -8.77 20.94
C ARG A 184 2.73 -9.92 20.48
N LEU A 185 3.18 -10.64 19.44
CA LEU A 185 2.45 -11.79 18.90
C LEU A 185 2.36 -12.95 19.92
N ARG A 186 3.46 -13.28 20.61
CA ARG A 186 3.46 -14.34 21.66
C ARG A 186 2.57 -14.01 22.85
N SER A 187 2.29 -12.74 23.09
CA SER A 187 1.32 -12.30 24.10
C SER A 187 -0.11 -12.20 23.57
N GLY A 188 -0.41 -12.80 22.41
CA GLY A 188 -1.76 -12.79 21.81
C GLY A 188 -2.12 -11.49 21.10
N GLY A 189 -1.15 -10.59 20.87
CA GLY A 189 -1.37 -9.27 20.29
C GLY A 189 -1.53 -9.28 18.77
N LEU A 190 -1.83 -8.10 18.24
CA LEU A 190 -2.01 -7.85 16.81
C LEU A 190 -0.84 -7.07 16.22
N VAL A 191 -0.35 -7.51 15.07
CA VAL A 191 0.67 -6.83 14.25
C VAL A 191 0.09 -6.59 12.87
N CYS A 192 0.19 -5.35 12.35
CA CYS A 192 -0.28 -4.98 11.02
C CYS A 192 0.91 -4.51 10.15
N LEU A 193 1.10 -5.11 8.99
CA LEU A 193 2.24 -4.86 8.11
C LEU A 193 1.80 -4.65 6.68
N VAL A 194 2.23 -3.55 6.06
CA VAL A 194 2.14 -3.41 4.60
C VAL A 194 3.26 -4.24 3.98
N ALA A 195 2.92 -5.18 3.09
CA ALA A 195 3.81 -6.28 2.73
C ALA A 195 3.85 -6.64 1.24
N ASP A 196 3.37 -5.78 0.34
CA ASP A 196 3.35 -6.05 -1.10
C ASP A 196 4.64 -5.66 -1.83
N ARG A 197 5.64 -5.11 -1.13
CA ARG A 197 6.87 -4.63 -1.75
C ARG A 197 8.07 -4.69 -0.81
N ASP A 198 9.17 -5.27 -1.29
CA ASP A 198 10.50 -5.14 -0.69
C ASP A 198 11.52 -4.66 -1.74
N LEU A 199 12.12 -3.50 -1.49
CA LEU A 199 13.17 -2.93 -2.34
C LEU A 199 14.57 -3.33 -1.89
N SER A 200 14.69 -4.10 -0.81
CA SER A 200 15.96 -4.65 -0.34
C SER A 200 16.39 -5.87 -1.18
N SER A 201 17.59 -6.34 -0.96
CA SER A 201 18.07 -7.60 -1.55
C SER A 201 17.66 -8.83 -0.74
N SER A 202 17.03 -8.66 0.43
CA SER A 202 16.71 -9.73 1.38
C SER A 202 15.26 -10.20 1.32
N GLY A 203 14.41 -9.58 0.52
CA GLY A 203 13.03 -10.01 0.32
C GLY A 203 12.92 -11.36 -0.40
N VAL A 204 11.77 -12.01 -0.25
CA VAL A 204 11.42 -13.26 -0.92
C VAL A 204 10.97 -12.97 -2.35
N GLU A 205 11.52 -13.71 -3.31
CA GLU A 205 11.05 -13.64 -4.69
C GLU A 205 9.75 -14.42 -4.85
N VAL A 206 8.75 -13.77 -5.43
CA VAL A 206 7.41 -14.32 -5.68
C VAL A 206 7.02 -14.13 -7.14
N ASP A 207 6.15 -14.99 -7.62
CA ASP A 207 5.43 -14.78 -8.87
C ASP A 207 4.25 -13.84 -8.60
N PHE A 208 4.18 -12.73 -9.33
CA PHE A 208 3.17 -11.71 -9.11
C PHE A 208 2.75 -11.11 -10.45
N PHE A 209 1.50 -11.33 -10.85
CA PHE A 209 0.99 -10.95 -12.18
C PHE A 209 1.90 -11.41 -13.34
N GLY A 210 2.39 -12.66 -13.27
CA GLY A 210 3.19 -13.28 -14.33
C GLY A 210 4.65 -12.82 -14.41
N GLU A 211 5.12 -11.95 -13.52
CA GLU A 211 6.52 -11.53 -13.42
C GLU A 211 7.07 -11.72 -11.99
N LYS A 212 8.39 -11.81 -11.84
CA LYS A 212 9.03 -11.90 -10.52
C LYS A 212 9.05 -10.55 -9.82
N ALA A 213 8.54 -10.54 -8.59
CA ALA A 213 8.61 -9.40 -7.67
C ALA A 213 9.30 -9.81 -6.37
N ARG A 214 9.55 -8.85 -5.48
CA ARG A 214 10.14 -9.12 -4.17
C ARG A 214 9.23 -8.59 -3.07
N MET A 215 8.85 -9.47 -2.12
CA MET A 215 8.02 -9.15 -0.97
C MET A 215 8.77 -9.39 0.35
N PRO A 216 8.43 -8.66 1.44
CA PRO A 216 9.11 -8.82 2.71
C PRO A 216 8.83 -10.20 3.32
N ALA A 217 9.89 -10.88 3.77
CA ALA A 217 9.81 -12.14 4.50
C ALA A 217 9.19 -11.98 5.91
N GLY A 218 9.13 -10.74 6.43
CA GLY A 218 8.76 -10.45 7.81
C GLY A 218 7.46 -11.09 8.29
N PRO A 219 6.33 -10.93 7.58
CA PRO A 219 5.05 -11.52 7.98
C PRO A 219 5.10 -13.04 8.13
N ALA A 220 5.65 -13.76 7.15
CA ALA A 220 5.79 -15.22 7.18
C ALA A 220 6.76 -15.69 8.28
N LEU A 221 7.89 -15.00 8.45
CA LEU A 221 8.85 -15.31 9.52
C LEU A 221 8.27 -15.10 10.91
N LEU A 222 7.50 -14.02 11.14
CA LEU A 222 6.81 -13.78 12.40
C LEU A 222 5.81 -14.89 12.71
N ALA A 223 4.95 -15.25 11.76
CA ALA A 223 3.98 -16.32 11.92
C ALA A 223 4.65 -17.66 12.26
N GLN A 224 5.68 -18.07 11.51
CA GLN A 224 6.43 -19.31 11.77
C GLN A 224 7.10 -19.29 13.16
N GLN A 225 7.68 -18.18 13.57
CA GLN A 225 8.47 -18.10 14.81
C GLN A 225 7.61 -18.00 16.07
N THR A 226 6.39 -17.47 15.95
CA THR A 226 5.53 -17.20 17.11
C THR A 226 4.32 -18.12 17.18
N GLY A 227 3.96 -18.80 16.10
CA GLY A 227 2.72 -19.57 15.98
C GLY A 227 1.49 -18.68 15.73
N ALA A 228 1.69 -17.36 15.50
CA ALA A 228 0.62 -16.44 15.17
C ALA A 228 -0.05 -16.77 13.84
N LEU A 229 -1.32 -16.44 13.70
CA LEU A 229 -2.02 -16.52 12.43
C LEU A 229 -1.54 -15.43 11.48
N LEU A 230 -1.33 -15.77 10.21
CA LEU A 230 -1.00 -14.82 9.16
C LEU A 230 -2.23 -14.64 8.27
N LEU A 231 -2.85 -13.46 8.31
CA LEU A 231 -4.07 -13.15 7.59
C LEU A 231 -3.79 -12.09 6.53
N PRO A 232 -3.99 -12.40 5.23
CA PRO A 232 -3.98 -11.37 4.19
C PRO A 232 -5.21 -10.47 4.34
N VAL A 233 -5.05 -9.17 4.05
CA VAL A 233 -6.15 -8.20 4.03
C VAL A 233 -6.09 -7.41 2.74
N THR A 234 -7.22 -7.26 2.06
CA THR A 234 -7.38 -6.41 0.89
C THR A 234 -8.40 -5.31 1.16
N LEU A 235 -8.16 -4.12 0.65
CA LEU A 235 -8.97 -2.93 0.89
C LEU A 235 -9.35 -2.31 -0.45
N TRP A 236 -10.54 -1.70 -0.54
CA TRP A 236 -10.94 -0.97 -1.75
C TRP A 236 -11.97 0.10 -1.45
N TYR A 237 -12.10 1.03 -2.36
CA TYR A 237 -13.19 1.97 -2.39
C TYR A 237 -14.26 1.48 -3.37
N ASP A 238 -15.51 1.66 -3.01
CA ASP A 238 -16.63 1.53 -3.93
C ASP A 238 -17.25 2.91 -4.24
N ASP A 239 -18.40 2.91 -4.90
CA ASP A 239 -19.12 4.14 -5.24
C ASP A 239 -19.74 4.84 -4.02
N THR A 240 -19.58 4.25 -2.83
CA THR A 240 -20.04 4.82 -1.56
C THR A 240 -18.93 5.57 -0.84
N PRO A 241 -19.24 6.43 0.15
CA PRO A 241 -18.23 7.02 1.03
C PRO A 241 -17.54 5.99 1.94
N VAL A 242 -18.11 4.79 2.09
CA VAL A 242 -17.62 3.73 3.00
C VAL A 242 -16.56 2.91 2.30
N MET A 243 -15.34 2.88 2.86
CA MET A 243 -14.29 2.00 2.40
C MET A 243 -14.65 0.54 2.73
N LYS A 244 -14.32 -0.38 1.86
CA LYS A 244 -14.51 -1.82 2.03
C LYS A 244 -13.17 -2.51 2.30
N GLY A 245 -13.24 -3.68 2.91
CA GLY A 245 -12.10 -4.56 3.09
C GLY A 245 -12.51 -6.01 3.21
N ARG A 246 -11.56 -6.91 3.05
CA ARG A 246 -11.74 -8.35 3.30
C ARG A 246 -10.56 -8.87 4.10
N VAL A 247 -10.85 -9.60 5.17
CA VAL A 247 -9.88 -10.41 5.89
C VAL A 247 -9.92 -11.81 5.30
N HIS A 248 -8.87 -12.20 4.59
CA HIS A 248 -8.81 -13.52 3.95
C HIS A 248 -8.53 -14.63 4.97
N PRO A 249 -8.80 -15.91 4.62
CA PRO A 249 -8.42 -17.05 5.44
C PRO A 249 -6.92 -17.05 5.79
N PRO A 250 -6.52 -17.68 6.91
CA PRO A 250 -5.13 -17.71 7.32
C PRO A 250 -4.25 -18.47 6.33
N VAL A 251 -3.10 -17.89 6.03
CA VAL A 251 -2.01 -18.56 5.28
C VAL A 251 -1.49 -19.71 6.13
N GLY A 252 -1.47 -20.90 5.54
CA GLY A 252 -0.98 -22.10 6.20
C GLY A 252 0.53 -22.12 6.39
N VAL A 253 1.01 -22.63 7.52
CA VAL A 253 2.44 -22.93 7.68
C VAL A 253 2.69 -24.33 7.13
N PRO A 254 3.53 -24.53 6.09
CA PRO A 254 3.82 -25.86 5.58
C PRO A 254 4.38 -26.79 6.65
N GLU A 255 3.95 -28.05 6.66
CA GLU A 255 4.37 -29.04 7.65
C GLU A 255 5.83 -29.49 7.45
N SER A 256 6.31 -29.46 6.21
CA SER A 256 7.66 -29.92 5.82
C SER A 256 8.47 -28.82 5.17
N GLY A 257 9.75 -29.06 4.96
CA GLY A 257 10.70 -28.14 4.35
C GLY A 257 11.49 -27.31 5.37
N SER A 258 12.57 -26.70 4.89
CA SER A 258 13.39 -25.78 5.65
C SER A 258 12.61 -24.49 6.00
N ARG A 259 13.10 -23.73 6.96
CA ARG A 259 12.51 -22.44 7.31
C ARG A 259 12.42 -21.49 6.09
N ALA A 260 13.43 -21.51 5.23
CA ALA A 260 13.45 -20.65 4.03
C ALA A 260 12.39 -21.08 3.01
N GLU A 261 12.25 -22.38 2.75
CA GLU A 261 11.23 -22.92 1.84
C GLU A 261 9.82 -22.61 2.35
N ARG A 262 9.55 -22.85 3.64
CA ARG A 262 8.27 -22.50 4.25
C ARG A 262 7.97 -21.00 4.15
N THR A 263 9.00 -20.16 4.38
CA THR A 263 8.85 -18.69 4.21
C THR A 263 8.49 -18.34 2.76
N SER A 264 9.13 -18.98 1.80
CA SER A 264 8.85 -18.74 0.37
C SER A 264 7.41 -19.12 0.01
N VAL A 265 6.95 -20.30 0.42
CA VAL A 265 5.56 -20.74 0.18
C VAL A 265 4.55 -19.77 0.80
N MET A 266 4.71 -19.44 2.07
CA MET A 266 3.80 -18.53 2.77
C MET A 266 3.80 -17.13 2.16
N THR A 267 4.96 -16.65 1.68
CA THR A 267 5.03 -15.34 1.03
C THR A 267 4.39 -15.38 -0.36
N GLN A 268 4.47 -16.51 -1.07
CA GLN A 268 3.75 -16.68 -2.33
C GLN A 268 2.23 -16.70 -2.11
N GLU A 269 1.72 -17.42 -1.10
CA GLU A 269 0.29 -17.40 -0.77
C GLU A 269 -0.21 -15.98 -0.42
N LEU A 270 0.61 -15.18 0.28
CA LEU A 270 0.30 -13.75 0.48
C LEU A 270 0.24 -12.99 -0.84
N ALA A 271 1.21 -13.21 -1.73
CA ALA A 271 1.24 -12.57 -3.03
C ALA A 271 0.01 -12.91 -3.86
N ASP A 272 -0.43 -14.17 -3.84
CA ASP A 272 -1.61 -14.65 -4.55
C ASP A 272 -2.91 -13.99 -4.01
N ALA A 273 -3.05 -13.90 -2.68
CA ALA A 273 -4.17 -13.20 -2.06
C ALA A 273 -4.18 -11.69 -2.40
N PHE A 274 -3.01 -11.05 -2.39
CA PHE A 274 -2.88 -9.66 -2.80
C PHE A 274 -3.19 -9.46 -4.28
N ALA A 275 -2.70 -10.35 -5.15
CA ALA A 275 -2.98 -10.31 -6.58
C ALA A 275 -4.47 -10.39 -6.86
N GLY A 276 -5.20 -11.28 -6.18
CA GLY A 276 -6.66 -11.38 -6.29
C GLY A 276 -7.37 -10.07 -5.98
N GLY A 277 -7.09 -9.48 -4.81
CA GLY A 277 -7.73 -8.22 -4.42
C GLY A 277 -7.32 -7.01 -5.26
N ILE A 278 -6.05 -6.96 -5.73
CA ILE A 278 -5.58 -5.92 -6.64
C ILE A 278 -6.24 -6.07 -8.03
N ALA A 279 -6.44 -7.28 -8.52
CA ALA A 279 -7.09 -7.53 -9.81
C ALA A 279 -8.59 -7.12 -9.77
N GLU A 280 -9.26 -7.30 -8.62
CA GLU A 280 -10.64 -6.85 -8.42
C GLU A 280 -10.77 -5.32 -8.41
N HIS A 281 -9.76 -4.60 -7.85
CA HIS A 281 -9.78 -3.14 -7.65
C HIS A 281 -8.43 -2.50 -8.01
N PRO A 282 -7.99 -2.60 -9.28
CA PRO A 282 -6.65 -2.15 -9.70
C PRO A 282 -6.42 -0.65 -9.51
N GLU A 283 -7.48 0.17 -9.59
CA GLU A 283 -7.42 1.61 -9.37
C GLU A 283 -7.10 1.99 -7.92
N ASP A 284 -7.29 1.08 -6.96
CA ASP A 284 -7.00 1.34 -5.55
C ASP A 284 -5.60 0.90 -5.12
N TRP A 285 -4.83 0.29 -6.03
CA TRP A 285 -3.46 -0.09 -5.74
C TRP A 285 -2.47 1.06 -5.96
N HIS A 286 -1.97 1.62 -4.88
CA HIS A 286 -1.14 2.83 -4.87
C HIS A 286 0.35 2.54 -5.14
N MET A 287 0.65 1.73 -6.15
CA MET A 287 2.02 1.36 -6.49
C MET A 287 2.64 2.31 -7.53
N LEU A 288 3.10 3.47 -7.06
CA LEU A 288 3.78 4.49 -7.86
C LEU A 288 5.30 4.26 -7.95
N GLN A 289 5.79 3.11 -7.52
CA GLN A 289 7.21 2.76 -7.48
C GLN A 289 7.48 1.52 -8.34
N ARG A 290 8.75 1.28 -8.65
CA ARG A 290 9.16 0.03 -9.28
C ARG A 290 8.98 -1.12 -8.30
N LEU A 291 8.49 -2.25 -8.77
CA LEU A 291 8.20 -3.42 -7.97
C LEU A 291 8.87 -4.67 -8.54
N TRP A 292 8.75 -4.88 -9.85
CA TRP A 292 9.24 -6.07 -10.52
C TRP A 292 10.76 -6.08 -10.63
N LEU A 293 11.39 -7.24 -10.44
CA LEU A 293 12.84 -7.39 -10.49
C LEU A 293 13.42 -6.88 -11.80
N LYS A 294 12.75 -7.18 -12.91
CA LYS A 294 13.08 -6.70 -14.25
C LYS A 294 13.18 -5.16 -14.35
N ASP A 295 12.38 -4.44 -13.58
CA ASP A 295 12.39 -2.97 -13.57
C ASP A 295 13.44 -2.39 -12.60
N LEU A 296 13.98 -3.20 -11.69
CA LEU A 296 14.99 -2.82 -10.70
C LEU A 296 16.42 -2.94 -11.24
N GLU A 297 16.65 -3.71 -12.32
CA GLU A 297 17.97 -3.88 -12.94
C GLU A 297 18.53 -2.55 -13.46
N PRO A 298 19.84 -2.26 -13.23
CA PRO A 298 20.46 -1.05 -13.75
C PRO A 298 20.49 -1.07 -15.29
N GLY A 299 19.83 -0.12 -15.93
CA GLY A 299 19.93 0.11 -17.39
C GLY A 299 18.66 -0.02 -18.20
N ARG A 300 17.55 -0.49 -17.66
CA ARG A 300 16.28 -0.59 -18.38
C ARG A 300 15.40 0.66 -18.17
N THR A 301 15.48 1.60 -19.12
CA THR A 301 14.46 2.65 -19.27
C THR A 301 13.21 2.03 -19.89
N ALA A 302 12.00 2.44 -19.40
CA ALA A 302 10.73 2.05 -19.99
C ALA A 302 10.75 2.19 -21.52
N PRO A 303 10.12 1.26 -22.29
CA PRO A 303 10.12 1.34 -23.75
C PRO A 303 9.52 2.69 -24.18
N ARG A 304 10.29 3.44 -24.96
CA ARG A 304 9.80 4.62 -25.67
C ARG A 304 8.71 4.14 -26.63
N ARG A 305 7.47 4.60 -26.45
CA ARG A 305 6.45 4.45 -27.51
C ARG A 305 7.03 5.10 -28.77
N THR A 306 7.33 4.29 -29.77
CA THR A 306 7.61 4.77 -31.11
C THR A 306 6.34 5.43 -31.62
N GLY A 307 6.34 6.76 -31.60
CA GLY A 307 5.33 7.53 -32.31
C GLY A 307 5.45 7.18 -33.78
N THR A 308 4.36 6.74 -34.38
CA THR A 308 4.19 6.70 -35.85
C THR A 308 4.40 8.11 -36.34
N GLY A 309 5.53 8.34 -37.00
CA GLY A 309 5.81 9.58 -37.71
C GLY A 309 4.81 9.76 -38.88
N PRO A 310 4.46 11.01 -39.22
CA PRO A 310 3.58 11.30 -40.33
C PRO A 310 4.23 10.89 -41.66
N GLY A 311 3.40 10.27 -42.50
CA GLY A 311 3.80 9.69 -43.76
C GLY A 311 4.53 10.67 -44.70
N THR A 312 5.54 10.16 -45.36
CA THR A 312 6.22 10.75 -46.50
C THR A 312 5.22 10.94 -47.64
N ARG A 313 5.06 12.20 -48.08
CA ARG A 313 4.41 12.53 -49.36
C ARG A 313 5.21 11.92 -50.52
N PRO A 314 4.58 11.40 -51.55
CA PRO A 314 5.28 11.03 -52.77
C PRO A 314 5.67 12.30 -53.54
N GLU A 315 6.94 12.40 -53.89
CA GLU A 315 7.42 13.39 -54.87
C GLU A 315 6.87 13.05 -56.23
N THR A 316 6.06 13.96 -56.78
CA THR A 316 5.69 13.97 -58.21
C THR A 316 6.89 14.48 -59.00
N GLY A 317 7.50 13.63 -59.76
CA GLY A 317 8.43 14.02 -60.82
C GLY A 317 7.75 14.82 -61.91
N THR A 318 8.43 15.88 -62.34
CA THR A 318 8.19 16.51 -63.63
C THR A 318 9.53 16.72 -64.31
N MET A 319 9.56 16.34 -65.57
CA MET A 319 10.60 16.40 -66.60
C MET A 319 11.65 17.45 -66.45
#